data_5b34fb8a7a86e53e2efc22d70eebf15f
#
_entry.id   5b34fb8a7a86e53e2efc22d70eebf15f
#
_cell.length_a   1.000
_cell.length_b   1.000
_cell.length_c   1.000
_cell.angle_alpha   90.00
_cell.angle_beta   90.00
_cell.angle_gamma   90.00
#
_symmetry.space_group_name_H-M   'P 1'
#
loop_
_entity.id
_entity.type
_entity.pdbx_description
1 polymer ?
#
loop_
_entity_poly.entity_id
_entity_poly.type
_entity_poly.pdbx_seq_one_letter_code
_entity_poly.pdbx_strand_id
1 'polypeptide(L)'
;MCDNHTHPHTDTKRIVNRIARAAGHLNAIGQMVEEGRDCADVLIQLAAVRSAVNSIGKLIISDHMEHCIADALEHGDTDAIRRFSDAMDKYLK
;
A
#
# COMPACT_ATOMS: atom_id res chain seq x y z
N MET A 1 -10.08 1.39 5.05
CA MET A 1 -9.75 0.00 4.89
C MET A 1 -10.96 -0.85 4.72
N CYS A 2 -11.52 -1.43 5.76
CA CYS A 2 -12.70 -2.27 5.60
C CYS A 2 -13.94 -1.44 5.78
N ASP A 3 -14.33 -0.71 4.76
CA ASP A 3 -15.56 0.08 4.77
C ASP A 3 -15.73 0.91 6.05
N ASN A 4 -16.89 0.78 6.68
CA ASN A 4 -17.22 1.52 7.89
C ASN A 4 -16.87 0.76 9.15
N HIS A 5 -16.26 -0.40 9.02
CA HIS A 5 -15.94 -1.23 10.16
C HIS A 5 -14.53 -0.97 10.63
N THR A 6 -14.38 -0.90 11.94
CA THR A 6 -13.06 -0.87 12.54
C THR A 6 -12.62 -2.31 12.71
N HIS A 7 -11.67 -2.74 11.92
CA HIS A 7 -11.13 -4.09 12.02
C HIS A 7 -9.78 -4.06 12.69
N PRO A 8 -9.55 -4.92 13.67
CA PRO A 8 -8.22 -5.04 14.26
C PRO A 8 -7.31 -5.81 13.32
N HIS A 9 -6.78 -5.12 12.32
CA HIS A 9 -5.79 -5.72 11.42
C HIS A 9 -4.49 -5.92 12.19
N THR A 10 -4.00 -7.13 12.22
CA THR A 10 -2.75 -7.46 12.91
C THR A 10 -1.56 -6.72 12.32
N ASP A 11 -1.63 -6.38 11.04
CA ASP A 11 -0.54 -5.75 10.32
C ASP A 11 -0.62 -4.22 10.22
N THR A 12 -1.61 -3.60 10.87
CA THR A 12 -1.81 -2.15 10.74
C THR A 12 -0.56 -1.35 11.07
N LYS A 13 0.05 -1.63 12.22
CA LYS A 13 1.24 -0.91 12.65
C LYS A 13 2.41 -1.12 11.70
N ARG A 14 2.58 -2.34 11.22
CA ARG A 14 3.63 -2.71 10.27
C ARG A 14 3.42 -1.98 8.95
N ILE A 15 2.19 -1.91 8.47
CA ILE A 15 1.84 -1.20 7.23
C ILE A 15 2.15 0.29 7.37
N VAL A 16 1.68 0.91 8.45
CA VAL A 16 1.91 2.34 8.71
C VAL A 16 3.39 2.66 8.78
N ASN A 17 4.17 1.82 9.45
CA ASN A 17 5.61 2.01 9.57
C ASN A 17 6.31 1.92 8.21
N ARG A 18 5.88 1.01 7.36
CA ARG A 18 6.42 0.87 6.01
C ARG A 18 6.07 2.07 5.14
N ILE A 19 4.85 2.58 5.27
CA ILE A 19 4.42 3.78 4.55
C ILE A 19 5.28 4.98 4.98
N ALA A 20 5.49 5.15 6.28
CA ALA A 20 6.31 6.24 6.80
C ALA A 20 7.74 6.17 6.26
N ARG A 21 8.30 4.97 6.19
CA ARG A 21 9.65 4.77 5.65
C ARG A 21 9.71 5.12 4.16
N ALA A 22 8.73 4.68 3.39
CA ALA A 22 8.66 5.00 1.96
C ALA A 22 8.49 6.50 1.73
N ALA A 23 7.68 7.16 2.54
CA ALA A 23 7.48 8.60 2.48
C ALA A 23 8.77 9.36 2.77
N GLY A 24 9.51 8.95 3.80
CA GLY A 24 10.80 9.55 4.12
C GLY A 24 11.81 9.35 3.00
N HIS A 25 11.84 8.18 2.40
CA HIS A 25 12.71 7.89 1.27
C HIS A 25 12.37 8.77 0.07
N LEU A 26 11.09 8.92 -0.22
CA LEU A 26 10.64 9.78 -1.32
C LEU A 26 11.02 11.24 -1.09
N ASN A 27 10.88 11.73 0.15
CA ASN A 27 11.32 13.08 0.50
C ASN A 27 12.82 13.27 0.28
N ALA A 28 13.63 12.27 0.64
CA ALA A 28 15.07 12.32 0.41
C ALA A 28 15.40 12.41 -1.08
N ILE A 29 14.62 11.72 -1.92
CA ILE A 29 14.77 11.80 -3.37
C ILE A 29 14.48 13.21 -3.87
N GLY A 30 13.44 13.86 -3.31
CA GLY A 30 13.15 15.25 -3.63
C GLY A 30 14.36 16.16 -3.37
N GLN A 31 15.05 15.94 -2.25
CA GLN A 31 16.27 16.68 -1.93
C GLN A 31 17.40 16.41 -2.92
N MET A 32 17.53 15.16 -3.37
CA MET A 32 18.51 14.82 -4.38
C MET A 32 18.29 15.60 -5.68
N VAL A 33 17.03 15.74 -6.08
CA VAL A 33 16.66 16.51 -7.27
C VAL A 33 17.01 17.99 -7.07
N GLU A 34 16.68 18.55 -5.92
CA GLU A 34 17.00 19.94 -5.60
C GLU A 34 18.51 20.22 -5.61
N GLU A 35 19.30 19.25 -5.17
CA GLU A 35 20.74 19.34 -5.14
C GLU A 35 21.40 19.10 -6.51
N GLY A 36 20.62 18.79 -7.51
CA GLY A 36 21.15 18.52 -8.86
C GLY A 36 21.90 17.20 -8.97
N ARG A 37 21.51 16.21 -8.17
CA ARG A 37 22.15 14.89 -8.21
C ARG A 37 21.93 14.22 -9.55
N ASP A 38 22.82 13.32 -9.91
CA ASP A 38 22.76 12.62 -11.18
C ASP A 38 21.42 11.91 -11.37
N CYS A 39 20.83 12.07 -12.56
CA CYS A 39 19.51 11.49 -12.88
C CYS A 39 19.50 9.97 -12.75
N ALA A 40 20.59 9.30 -13.07
CA ALA A 40 20.67 7.85 -12.92
C ALA A 40 20.52 7.44 -11.46
N ASP A 41 21.16 8.16 -10.55
CA ASP A 41 21.05 7.88 -9.12
C ASP A 41 19.63 8.13 -8.61
N VAL A 42 19.01 9.22 -9.07
CA VAL A 42 17.63 9.55 -8.71
C VAL A 42 16.68 8.45 -9.16
N LEU A 43 16.83 7.98 -10.39
CA LEU A 43 15.96 6.92 -10.94
C LEU A 43 16.13 5.60 -10.19
N ILE A 44 17.35 5.26 -9.80
CA ILE A 44 17.59 4.06 -9.00
C ILE A 44 16.86 4.14 -7.66
N GLN A 45 16.92 5.30 -7.02
CA GLN A 45 16.23 5.51 -5.74
C GLN A 45 14.71 5.48 -5.91
N LEU A 46 14.19 6.07 -6.99
CA LEU A 46 12.75 6.00 -7.28
C LEU A 46 12.29 4.57 -7.51
N ALA A 47 13.10 3.76 -8.20
CA ALA A 47 12.77 2.35 -8.41
C ALA A 47 12.69 1.61 -7.07
N ALA A 48 13.55 1.95 -6.13
CA ALA A 48 13.51 1.35 -4.79
C ALA A 48 12.22 1.74 -4.05
N VAL A 49 11.80 3.00 -4.14
CA VAL A 49 10.55 3.46 -3.52
C VAL A 49 9.35 2.76 -4.19
N ARG A 50 9.36 2.65 -5.50
CA ARG A 50 8.29 1.96 -6.23
C ARG A 50 8.16 0.51 -5.74
N SER A 51 9.28 -0.17 -5.57
CA SER A 51 9.31 -1.54 -5.05
C SER A 51 8.76 -1.62 -3.63
N ALA A 52 9.12 -0.66 -2.79
CA ALA A 52 8.62 -0.59 -1.42
C ALA A 52 7.11 -0.38 -1.38
N VAL A 53 6.60 0.53 -2.22
CA VAL A 53 5.15 0.78 -2.32
C VAL A 53 4.43 -0.48 -2.80
N ASN A 54 5.00 -1.18 -3.77
CA ASN A 54 4.43 -2.43 -4.26
C ASN A 54 4.33 -3.48 -3.16
N SER A 55 5.36 -3.60 -2.32
CA SER A 55 5.36 -4.52 -1.18
C SER A 55 4.29 -4.14 -0.17
N ILE A 56 4.11 -2.85 0.08
CA ILE A 56 3.06 -2.35 0.96
C ILE A 56 1.68 -2.75 0.42
N GLY A 57 1.46 -2.56 -0.89
CA GLY A 57 0.20 -2.94 -1.52
C GLY A 57 -0.10 -4.42 -1.36
N LYS A 58 0.89 -5.27 -1.56
CA LYS A 58 0.74 -6.72 -1.38
C LYS A 58 0.37 -7.07 0.06
N LEU A 59 0.99 -6.40 1.01
CA LEU A 59 0.71 -6.63 2.42
C LEU A 59 -0.72 -6.22 2.78
N ILE A 60 -1.18 -5.09 2.24
CA ILE A 60 -2.55 -4.62 2.45
C ILE A 60 -3.55 -5.61 1.84
N ILE A 61 -3.30 -6.07 0.62
CA ILE A 61 -4.17 -7.04 -0.04
C ILE A 61 -4.28 -8.31 0.79
N SER A 62 -3.15 -8.84 1.25
CA SER A 62 -3.13 -10.05 2.05
C SER A 62 -3.90 -9.90 3.36
N ASP A 63 -3.65 -8.79 4.07
CA ASP A 63 -4.33 -8.51 5.33
C ASP A 63 -5.84 -8.36 5.11
N HIS A 64 -6.24 -7.66 4.04
CA HIS A 64 -7.65 -7.45 3.72
C HIS A 64 -8.34 -8.76 3.37
N MET A 65 -7.68 -9.62 2.60
CA MET A 65 -8.23 -10.95 2.25
C MET A 65 -8.48 -11.80 3.49
N GLU A 66 -7.53 -11.80 4.42
CA GLU A 66 -7.66 -12.62 5.63
C GLU A 66 -8.77 -12.15 6.56
N HIS A 67 -8.94 -10.85 6.69
CA HIS A 67 -9.81 -10.30 7.74
C HIS A 67 -11.11 -9.72 7.19
N CYS A 68 -11.04 -8.87 6.18
CA CYS A 68 -12.21 -8.13 5.72
C CYS A 68 -13.04 -8.91 4.71
N ILE A 69 -12.40 -9.59 3.78
CA ILE A 69 -13.12 -10.36 2.76
C ILE A 69 -13.74 -11.60 3.38
N ALA A 70 -13.04 -12.28 4.28
CA ALA A 70 -13.59 -13.42 4.99
C ALA A 70 -14.86 -13.02 5.76
N ASP A 71 -14.81 -11.87 6.44
CA ASP A 71 -15.95 -11.34 7.18
C ASP A 71 -17.11 -11.00 6.23
N ALA A 72 -16.81 -10.36 5.10
CA ALA A 72 -17.83 -10.02 4.10
C ALA A 72 -18.50 -11.25 3.52
N LEU A 73 -17.74 -12.30 3.26
CA LEU A 73 -18.29 -13.56 2.76
C LEU A 73 -19.22 -14.20 3.78
N GLU A 74 -18.84 -14.19 5.03
CA GLU A 74 -19.63 -14.76 6.12
C GLU A 74 -20.98 -14.05 6.26
N HIS A 75 -21.00 -12.73 6.06
CA HIS A 75 -22.20 -11.90 6.21
C HIS A 75 -22.91 -11.60 4.90
N GLY A 76 -22.44 -12.14 3.79
CA GLY A 76 -23.07 -11.94 2.48
C GLY A 76 -22.94 -10.52 1.94
N ASP A 77 -21.91 -9.79 2.35
CA ASP A 77 -21.68 -8.42 1.90
C ASP A 77 -20.99 -8.41 0.55
N THR A 78 -21.76 -8.58 -0.51
CA THR A 78 -21.25 -8.62 -1.88
C THR A 78 -20.73 -7.27 -2.35
N ASP A 79 -21.26 -6.19 -1.79
CA ASP A 79 -20.79 -4.84 -2.15
C ASP A 79 -19.36 -4.60 -1.70
N ALA A 80 -19.02 -5.00 -0.48
CA ALA A 80 -17.65 -4.89 0.03
C ALA A 80 -16.68 -5.69 -0.83
N ILE A 81 -17.08 -6.89 -1.24
CA ILE A 81 -16.26 -7.76 -2.08
C ILE A 81 -16.01 -7.11 -3.44
N ARG A 82 -17.05 -6.57 -4.06
CA ARG A 82 -16.93 -5.90 -5.36
C ARG A 82 -16.02 -4.68 -5.28
N ARG A 83 -16.18 -3.86 -4.24
CA ARG A 83 -15.37 -2.66 -4.05
C ARG A 83 -13.90 -2.99 -3.91
N PHE A 84 -13.58 -4.05 -3.18
CA PHE A 84 -12.20 -4.49 -3.04
C PHE A 84 -11.64 -5.01 -4.36
N SER A 85 -12.44 -5.77 -5.10
CA SER A 85 -12.05 -6.28 -6.41
C SER A 85 -11.72 -5.13 -7.38
N ASP A 86 -12.56 -4.09 -7.40
CA ASP A 86 -12.35 -2.92 -8.24
C ASP A 86 -11.07 -2.17 -7.83
N ALA A 87 -10.83 -2.05 -6.55
CA ALA A 87 -9.64 -1.39 -6.04
C ALA A 87 -8.37 -2.16 -6.42
N MET A 88 -8.41 -3.49 -6.34
CA MET A 88 -7.29 -4.34 -6.76
C MET A 88 -6.98 -4.15 -8.24
N ASP A 89 -8.02 -4.11 -9.08
CA ASP A 89 -7.84 -3.92 -10.51
C ASP A 89 -7.12 -2.60 -10.80
N LYS A 90 -7.50 -1.54 -10.11
CA LYS A 90 -6.82 -0.24 -10.25
C LYS A 90 -5.38 -0.30 -9.80
N TYR A 91 -5.13 -0.96 -8.70
CA TYR A 91 -3.78 -1.01 -8.14
C TYR A 91 -2.83 -1.84 -9.01
N LEU A 92 -3.32 -2.92 -9.59
CA LEU A 92 -2.51 -3.86 -10.38
C LEU A 92 -2.30 -3.41 -11.83
N LYS A 93 -2.92 -2.33 -12.26
CA LYS A 93 -2.68 -1.74 -13.59
C LYS A 93 -1.33 -0.99 -13.70
#